data_1ce332e779c400d5d205d2e5f70c4e86
#
_entry.id   1ce332e779c400d5d205d2e5f70c4e86
#
_cell.length_a   1.000
_cell.length_b   1.000
_cell.length_c   1.000
_cell.angle_alpha   90.00
_cell.angle_beta   90.00
_cell.angle_gamma   90.00
#
_symmetry.space_group_name_H-M   'P 1'
#
loop_
_entity.id
_entity.type
_entity.pdbx_description
1 polymer ?
#
loop_
_entity_poly.entity_id
_entity_poly.type
_entity_poly.pdbx_seq_one_letter_code
_entity_poly.pdbx_strand_id
1 'polypeptide(L)'
;MSDALSRWATVQVEAGSWVRRMFAEGQRLRALHGEDAVADLALGQPLEASEQVREALQRAAAERGPNRFGYMPNLGYPEVRERAAADVGFDGTTRDCVAMTGGAGAAMSLALRAFVDAGDEVIGIVPYFGEYRAYCAAVGAQFVAVPSREDMSLDLDGIERALGERTAALILNTPNNPSGHAVTDAEMRGLAGLLTAHRRRTGRRVVLVVDAVYRRLVYPPHAHVNAMHHYDATVLARSFSKDLGLAGERIGYLAVHPELCDVQVQRGIELCQRALGFVNAPATMQRLLLQLDSWEVDLQPFQERRDHAVRCAREEGLDVDAPQGGLYLWMRSPWEDGLAFAQALAEKLVIVAPGVAFGMPDRVRLCFTAPRPAVETAMARIAEVSALTLTA
;
A
#
# COMPACT_ATOMS: atom_id res chain seq x y z
N MET A 1 4.25 -17.86 27.26
CA MET A 1 3.58 -17.80 25.94
C MET A 1 2.28 -18.57 26.04
N SER A 2 1.18 -18.09 25.46
CA SER A 2 -0.10 -18.81 25.49
C SER A 2 -0.02 -20.00 24.53
N ASP A 3 -0.25 -21.21 25.05
CA ASP A 3 -0.33 -22.46 24.23
C ASP A 3 -1.61 -22.50 23.37
N ALA A 4 -2.45 -21.45 23.45
CA ALA A 4 -3.72 -21.35 22.72
C ALA A 4 -3.57 -20.85 21.30
N LEU A 5 -2.46 -20.17 20.95
CA LEU A 5 -2.22 -19.66 19.62
C LEU A 5 -1.47 -20.66 18.73
N SER A 6 -1.80 -20.67 17.44
CA SER A 6 -0.97 -21.39 16.47
C SER A 6 0.46 -20.82 16.46
N ARG A 7 1.45 -21.64 16.07
CA ARG A 7 2.84 -21.19 15.95
C ARG A 7 2.97 -19.99 15.01
N TRP A 8 2.23 -19.98 13.90
CA TRP A 8 2.19 -18.85 12.97
C TRP A 8 1.72 -17.55 13.66
N ALA A 9 0.58 -17.62 14.38
CA ALA A 9 0.03 -16.45 15.07
C ALA A 9 0.98 -15.93 16.15
N THR A 10 1.63 -16.81 16.91
CA THR A 10 2.63 -16.44 17.92
C THR A 10 3.77 -15.65 17.30
N VAL A 11 4.36 -16.17 16.21
CA VAL A 11 5.46 -15.48 15.49
C VAL A 11 5.01 -14.12 14.97
N GLN A 12 3.80 -14.00 14.38
CA GLN A 12 3.31 -12.72 13.87
C GLN A 12 3.02 -11.70 14.98
N VAL A 13 2.53 -12.14 16.13
CA VAL A 13 2.31 -11.29 17.32
C VAL A 13 3.64 -10.79 17.87
N GLU A 14 4.65 -11.64 17.97
CA GLU A 14 5.99 -11.27 18.46
C GLU A 14 6.69 -10.31 17.49
N ALA A 15 6.61 -10.56 16.18
CA ALA A 15 7.13 -9.65 15.17
C ALA A 15 6.47 -8.27 15.25
N GLY A 16 5.17 -8.24 15.55
CA GLY A 16 4.35 -7.04 15.76
C GLY A 16 4.36 -6.06 14.60
N SER A 17 3.34 -5.21 14.53
CA SER A 17 3.34 -4.08 13.60
C SER A 17 3.70 -2.80 14.37
N TRP A 18 4.88 -2.25 14.13
CA TRP A 18 5.30 -0.98 14.73
C TRP A 18 4.34 0.16 14.39
N VAL A 19 3.78 0.17 13.17
CA VAL A 19 2.78 1.17 12.78
C VAL A 19 1.54 1.08 13.68
N ARG A 20 1.08 -0.13 14.01
CA ARG A 20 -0.06 -0.33 14.93
C ARG A 20 0.27 0.04 16.37
N ARG A 21 1.51 -0.26 16.82
CA ARG A 21 1.97 0.15 18.16
C ARG A 21 1.99 1.67 18.28
N MET A 22 2.52 2.39 17.28
CA MET A 22 2.53 3.85 17.27
C MET A 22 1.12 4.43 17.19
N PHE A 23 0.21 3.81 16.45
CA PHE A 23 -1.20 4.22 16.44
C PHE A 23 -1.85 4.06 17.82
N ALA A 24 -1.64 2.94 18.49
CA ALA A 24 -2.15 2.71 19.86
C ALA A 24 -1.56 3.72 20.85
N GLU A 25 -0.26 4.04 20.71
CA GLU A 25 0.41 5.05 21.53
C GLU A 25 -0.18 6.45 21.28
N GLY A 26 -0.44 6.81 20.02
CA GLY A 26 -1.14 8.04 19.67
C GLY A 26 -2.52 8.14 20.33
N GLN A 27 -3.31 7.06 20.34
CA GLN A 27 -4.60 7.01 21.02
C GLN A 27 -4.44 7.21 22.53
N ARG A 28 -3.46 6.54 23.15
CA ARG A 28 -3.16 6.66 24.58
C ARG A 28 -2.79 8.08 24.96
N LEU A 29 -1.91 8.73 24.20
CA LEU A 29 -1.46 10.09 24.44
C LEU A 29 -2.60 11.11 24.26
N ARG A 30 -3.44 10.96 23.25
CA ARG A 30 -4.65 11.78 23.08
C ARG A 30 -5.62 11.66 24.26
N ALA A 31 -5.81 10.47 24.76
CA ALA A 31 -6.67 10.24 25.95
C ALA A 31 -6.11 10.94 27.21
N LEU A 32 -4.79 11.08 27.32
CA LEU A 32 -4.12 11.71 28.47
C LEU A 32 -4.00 13.25 28.35
N HIS A 33 -3.73 13.74 27.16
CA HIS A 33 -3.33 15.14 26.94
C HIS A 33 -4.34 15.95 26.12
N GLY A 34 -5.37 15.29 25.56
CA GLY A 34 -6.36 15.89 24.66
C GLY A 34 -6.01 15.70 23.17
N GLU A 35 -7.03 15.74 22.33
CA GLU A 35 -6.89 15.49 20.88
C GLU A 35 -5.91 16.47 20.20
N ASP A 36 -6.02 17.76 20.52
CA ASP A 36 -5.24 18.82 19.85
C ASP A 36 -3.78 18.91 20.34
N ALA A 37 -3.45 18.25 21.46
CA ALA A 37 -2.10 18.28 22.01
C ALA A 37 -1.14 17.34 21.25
N VAL A 38 -1.66 16.31 20.60
CA VAL A 38 -0.89 15.25 19.95
C VAL A 38 -0.85 15.41 18.45
N ALA A 39 0.33 15.65 17.91
CA ALA A 39 0.58 15.65 16.47
C ALA A 39 0.80 14.23 15.97
N ASP A 40 -0.25 13.56 15.50
CA ASP A 40 -0.18 12.17 15.02
C ASP A 40 -0.02 12.13 13.50
N LEU A 41 1.19 11.80 13.07
CA LEU A 41 1.58 11.63 11.67
C LEU A 41 1.94 10.17 11.33
N ALA A 42 1.64 9.20 12.24
CA ALA A 42 2.01 7.82 12.02
C ALA A 42 1.08 7.09 11.04
N LEU A 43 -0.23 7.35 11.12
CA LEU A 43 -1.21 6.65 10.30
C LEU A 43 -1.40 7.36 8.96
N GLY A 44 -1.32 6.60 7.86
CA GLY A 44 -1.61 7.11 6.51
C GLY A 44 -3.11 7.31 6.28
N GLN A 45 -3.70 8.30 6.93
CA GLN A 45 -5.09 8.68 6.68
C GLN A 45 -5.20 9.37 5.32
N PRO A 46 -6.15 8.98 4.46
CA PRO A 46 -6.47 9.75 3.26
C PRO A 46 -7.09 11.10 3.63
N LEU A 47 -7.19 12.01 2.67
CA LEU A 47 -8.12 13.12 2.78
C LEU A 47 -9.55 12.59 2.88
N GLU A 48 -10.44 13.38 3.46
CA GLU A 48 -11.85 13.03 3.54
C GLU A 48 -12.46 12.82 2.15
N ALA A 49 -13.43 11.90 2.09
CA ALA A 49 -14.19 11.65 0.87
C ALA A 49 -14.87 12.94 0.37
N SER A 50 -14.80 13.19 -0.92
CA SER A 50 -15.42 14.35 -1.56
C SER A 50 -16.94 14.31 -1.43
N GLU A 51 -17.61 15.46 -1.64
CA GLU A 51 -19.08 15.52 -1.63
C GLU A 51 -19.68 14.59 -2.69
N GLN A 52 -19.07 14.48 -3.87
CA GLN A 52 -19.50 13.53 -4.90
C GLN A 52 -19.51 12.08 -4.41
N VAL A 53 -18.51 11.68 -3.62
CA VAL A 53 -18.45 10.34 -3.02
C VAL A 53 -19.53 10.16 -1.97
N ARG A 54 -19.80 11.19 -1.13
CA ARG A 54 -20.85 11.17 -0.12
C ARG A 54 -22.24 11.05 -0.76
N GLU A 55 -22.54 11.85 -1.78
CA GLU A 55 -23.77 11.77 -2.55
C GLU A 55 -23.93 10.42 -3.27
N ALA A 56 -22.86 9.89 -3.87
CA ALA A 56 -22.89 8.57 -4.49
C ALA A 56 -23.22 7.47 -3.46
N LEU A 57 -22.69 7.58 -2.23
CA LEU A 57 -23.02 6.66 -1.14
C LEU A 57 -24.51 6.75 -0.76
N GLN A 58 -25.06 7.97 -0.65
CA GLN A 58 -26.47 8.18 -0.36
C GLN A 58 -27.36 7.56 -1.45
N ARG A 59 -27.05 7.80 -2.74
CA ARG A 59 -27.76 7.18 -3.86
C ARG A 59 -27.66 5.66 -3.81
N ALA A 60 -26.47 5.11 -3.62
CA ALA A 60 -26.27 3.67 -3.52
C ALA A 60 -27.01 3.04 -2.33
N ALA A 61 -27.08 3.71 -1.19
CA ALA A 61 -27.84 3.24 -0.02
C ALA A 61 -29.36 3.31 -0.24
N ALA A 62 -29.84 4.31 -0.97
CA ALA A 62 -31.26 4.53 -1.26
C ALA A 62 -31.82 3.60 -2.36
N GLU A 63 -30.95 2.95 -3.15
CA GLU A 63 -31.40 2.01 -4.18
C GLU A 63 -32.34 0.95 -3.62
N ARG A 64 -33.42 0.67 -4.35
CA ARG A 64 -34.40 -0.35 -4.02
C ARG A 64 -34.47 -1.39 -5.14
N GLY A 65 -34.91 -2.58 -4.82
CA GLY A 65 -35.09 -3.63 -5.81
C GLY A 65 -34.99 -5.03 -5.20
N PRO A 66 -35.37 -6.05 -5.96
CA PRO A 66 -35.24 -7.44 -5.53
C PRO A 66 -33.74 -7.76 -5.29
N ASN A 67 -33.45 -8.54 -4.28
CA ASN A 67 -32.10 -8.97 -3.92
C ASN A 67 -31.09 -7.84 -3.64
N ARG A 68 -31.56 -6.63 -3.24
CA ARG A 68 -30.69 -5.49 -2.92
C ARG A 68 -29.59 -5.84 -1.91
N PHE A 69 -29.90 -6.72 -0.96
CA PHE A 69 -28.98 -7.23 0.07
C PHE A 69 -28.68 -8.73 -0.12
N GLY A 70 -29.03 -9.30 -1.27
CA GLY A 70 -28.78 -10.69 -1.59
C GLY A 70 -27.33 -10.96 -2.01
N TYR A 71 -27.00 -12.24 -2.12
CA TYR A 71 -25.72 -12.64 -2.67
C TYR A 71 -25.55 -12.18 -4.11
N MET A 72 -24.31 -11.87 -4.49
CA MET A 72 -23.91 -11.49 -5.85
C MET A 72 -22.90 -12.53 -6.40
N PRO A 73 -22.52 -12.45 -7.68
CA PRO A 73 -21.40 -13.25 -8.21
C PRO A 73 -20.12 -13.05 -7.36
N ASN A 74 -19.41 -14.14 -7.11
CA ASN A 74 -18.27 -14.13 -6.16
C ASN A 74 -17.21 -13.07 -6.47
N LEU A 75 -16.92 -12.81 -7.74
CA LEU A 75 -15.96 -11.80 -8.15
C LEU A 75 -16.50 -10.36 -8.13
N GLY A 76 -17.78 -10.17 -7.78
CA GLY A 76 -18.45 -8.87 -7.74
C GLY A 76 -19.45 -8.67 -8.88
N TYR A 77 -20.18 -7.55 -8.84
CA TYR A 77 -21.15 -7.20 -9.90
C TYR A 77 -20.45 -7.03 -11.25
N PRO A 78 -21.02 -7.60 -12.34
CA PRO A 78 -20.40 -7.50 -13.68
C PRO A 78 -20.12 -6.07 -14.11
N GLU A 79 -21.04 -5.15 -13.84
CA GLU A 79 -20.97 -3.74 -14.24
C GLU A 79 -19.80 -3.01 -13.56
N VAL A 80 -19.57 -3.26 -12.26
CA VAL A 80 -18.44 -2.64 -11.56
C VAL A 80 -17.12 -3.26 -11.97
N ARG A 81 -17.10 -4.57 -12.27
CA ARG A 81 -15.91 -5.25 -12.80
C ARG A 81 -15.54 -4.74 -14.20
N GLU A 82 -16.54 -4.46 -15.06
CA GLU A 82 -16.33 -3.83 -16.37
C GLU A 82 -15.68 -2.45 -16.22
N ARG A 83 -16.22 -1.64 -15.31
CA ARG A 83 -15.67 -0.32 -15.02
C ARG A 83 -14.26 -0.41 -14.40
N ALA A 84 -14.01 -1.39 -13.55
CA ALA A 84 -12.70 -1.64 -12.98
C ALA A 84 -11.68 -2.12 -14.04
N ALA A 85 -12.12 -2.91 -15.02
CA ALA A 85 -11.30 -3.30 -16.16
C ALA A 85 -10.87 -2.07 -16.99
N ALA A 86 -11.78 -1.14 -17.25
CA ALA A 86 -11.43 0.14 -17.88
C ALA A 86 -10.51 1.00 -17.02
N ASP A 87 -10.69 1.00 -15.69
CA ASP A 87 -9.83 1.71 -14.74
C ASP A 87 -8.38 1.20 -14.72
N VAL A 88 -8.14 -0.06 -15.06
CA VAL A 88 -6.78 -0.62 -15.17
C VAL A 88 -5.93 0.16 -16.18
N GLY A 89 -6.53 0.65 -17.27
CA GLY A 89 -5.85 1.41 -18.31
C GLY A 89 -4.87 0.55 -19.12
N PHE A 90 -5.26 -0.70 -19.43
CA PHE A 90 -4.53 -1.61 -20.30
C PHE A 90 -5.50 -2.29 -21.28
N ASP A 91 -5.22 -2.16 -22.57
CA ASP A 91 -6.07 -2.72 -23.62
C ASP A 91 -6.18 -4.25 -23.51
N GLY A 92 -7.38 -4.77 -23.76
CA GLY A 92 -7.66 -6.19 -23.62
C GLY A 92 -8.01 -6.65 -22.21
N THR A 93 -7.87 -5.79 -21.18
CA THR A 93 -8.40 -6.10 -19.85
C THR A 93 -9.93 -6.12 -19.90
N THR A 94 -10.52 -7.25 -19.57
CA THR A 94 -11.99 -7.41 -19.49
C THR A 94 -12.42 -7.62 -18.05
N ARG A 95 -13.72 -7.52 -17.78
CA ARG A 95 -14.26 -7.83 -16.45
C ARG A 95 -13.85 -9.21 -15.94
N ASP A 96 -13.54 -10.16 -16.82
CA ASP A 96 -13.17 -11.53 -16.44
C ASP A 96 -11.75 -11.58 -15.85
N CYS A 97 -10.93 -10.56 -16.10
CA CYS A 97 -9.61 -10.36 -15.48
C CYS A 97 -9.68 -9.63 -14.12
N VAL A 98 -10.87 -9.28 -13.63
CA VAL A 98 -11.05 -8.44 -12.44
C VAL A 98 -11.87 -9.15 -11.37
N ALA A 99 -11.40 -9.08 -10.12
CA ALA A 99 -12.13 -9.50 -8.93
C ALA A 99 -12.26 -8.33 -7.93
N MET A 100 -13.47 -7.98 -7.55
CA MET A 100 -13.71 -6.95 -6.52
C MET A 100 -13.34 -7.51 -5.15
N THR A 101 -12.62 -6.73 -4.36
CA THR A 101 -12.06 -7.16 -3.07
C THR A 101 -12.34 -6.16 -1.95
N GLY A 102 -12.16 -6.59 -0.71
CA GLY A 102 -12.23 -5.75 0.49
C GLY A 102 -11.00 -4.81 0.65
N GLY A 103 -10.63 -4.10 -0.42
CA GLY A 103 -9.46 -3.24 -0.51
C GLY A 103 -8.19 -4.00 -0.90
N ALA A 104 -7.05 -3.27 -1.01
CA ALA A 104 -5.80 -3.83 -1.50
C ALA A 104 -5.23 -4.94 -0.61
N GLY A 105 -5.40 -4.89 0.71
CA GLY A 105 -4.92 -5.98 1.59
C GLY A 105 -5.56 -7.32 1.24
N ALA A 106 -6.87 -7.35 0.95
CA ALA A 106 -7.56 -8.54 0.47
C ALA A 106 -7.08 -8.94 -0.94
N ALA A 107 -6.86 -7.96 -1.83
CA ALA A 107 -6.32 -8.22 -3.18
C ALA A 107 -4.91 -8.83 -3.14
N MET A 108 -4.02 -8.32 -2.28
CA MET A 108 -2.67 -8.86 -2.07
C MET A 108 -2.70 -10.29 -1.53
N SER A 109 -3.52 -10.54 -0.49
CA SER A 109 -3.70 -11.88 0.07
C SER A 109 -4.25 -12.85 -0.97
N LEU A 110 -5.21 -12.39 -1.80
CA LEU A 110 -5.79 -13.17 -2.89
C LEU A 110 -4.75 -13.49 -3.96
N ALA A 111 -3.94 -12.50 -4.39
CA ALA A 111 -2.87 -12.70 -5.36
C ALA A 111 -1.85 -13.72 -4.87
N LEU A 112 -1.35 -13.58 -3.65
CA LEU A 112 -0.38 -14.52 -3.10
C LEU A 112 -0.98 -15.92 -2.95
N ARG A 113 -2.23 -16.04 -2.47
CA ARG A 113 -2.90 -17.35 -2.37
C ARG A 113 -3.11 -18.03 -3.72
N ALA A 114 -3.33 -17.27 -4.79
CA ALA A 114 -3.59 -17.79 -6.12
C ALA A 114 -2.33 -18.18 -6.89
N PHE A 115 -1.19 -17.53 -6.64
CA PHE A 115 0.01 -17.64 -7.46
C PHE A 115 1.27 -18.12 -6.72
N VAL A 116 1.19 -18.36 -5.41
CA VAL A 116 2.35 -18.73 -4.59
C VAL A 116 2.04 -19.98 -3.76
N ASP A 117 2.92 -20.95 -3.82
CA ASP A 117 2.83 -22.17 -3.02
C ASP A 117 3.64 -22.08 -1.72
N ALA A 118 3.32 -22.97 -0.78
CA ALA A 118 4.11 -23.10 0.45
C ALA A 118 5.56 -23.54 0.11
N GLY A 119 6.53 -22.84 0.68
CA GLY A 119 7.96 -23.05 0.42
C GLY A 119 8.53 -22.22 -0.73
N ASP A 120 7.67 -21.51 -1.48
CA ASP A 120 8.12 -20.55 -2.48
C ASP A 120 8.73 -19.28 -1.83
N GLU A 121 9.43 -18.52 -2.64
CA GLU A 121 10.02 -17.23 -2.28
C GLU A 121 9.25 -16.10 -2.94
N VAL A 122 9.01 -15.03 -2.17
CA VAL A 122 8.39 -13.78 -2.64
C VAL A 122 9.35 -12.64 -2.36
N ILE A 123 9.84 -12.00 -3.42
CA ILE A 123 10.72 -10.83 -3.32
C ILE A 123 9.88 -9.60 -2.97
N GLY A 124 10.37 -8.79 -2.00
CA GLY A 124 9.84 -7.47 -1.69
C GLY A 124 10.95 -6.44 -1.61
N ILE A 125 10.70 -5.25 -2.18
CA ILE A 125 11.70 -4.18 -2.25
C ILE A 125 11.67 -3.36 -0.95
N VAL A 126 12.82 -3.22 -0.31
CA VAL A 126 13.00 -2.36 0.88
C VAL A 126 13.17 -0.91 0.42
N PRO A 127 12.46 0.05 1.06
CA PRO A 127 11.49 -0.13 2.12
C PRO A 127 10.16 -0.68 1.62
N TYR A 128 9.50 -1.50 2.43
CA TYR A 128 8.24 -2.17 2.09
C TYR A 128 7.14 -1.93 3.14
N PHE A 129 5.89 -2.10 2.75
CA PHE A 129 4.80 -2.12 3.71
C PHE A 129 4.88 -3.40 4.56
N GLY A 130 5.02 -3.24 5.89
CA GLY A 130 5.37 -4.34 6.81
C GLY A 130 4.46 -5.56 6.75
N GLU A 131 3.18 -5.38 6.41
CA GLU A 131 2.20 -6.47 6.32
C GLU A 131 2.51 -7.48 5.18
N TYR A 132 3.37 -7.14 4.20
CA TYR A 132 3.73 -8.10 3.13
C TYR A 132 4.38 -9.36 3.69
N ARG A 133 5.18 -9.24 4.74
CA ARG A 133 5.77 -10.40 5.43
C ARG A 133 4.70 -11.33 6.00
N ALA A 134 3.66 -10.76 6.61
CA ALA A 134 2.55 -11.52 7.17
C ALA A 134 1.72 -12.19 6.07
N TYR A 135 1.48 -11.49 4.93
CA TYR A 135 0.78 -12.06 3.79
C TYR A 135 1.54 -13.26 3.19
N CYS A 136 2.87 -13.14 3.01
CA CYS A 136 3.72 -14.24 2.55
C CYS A 136 3.69 -15.42 3.54
N ALA A 137 3.87 -15.14 4.83
CA ALA A 137 3.81 -16.17 5.86
C ALA A 137 2.45 -16.88 5.93
N ALA A 138 1.34 -16.18 5.65
CA ALA A 138 0.00 -16.77 5.64
C ALA A 138 -0.23 -17.81 4.53
N VAL A 139 0.53 -17.73 3.44
CA VAL A 139 0.52 -18.74 2.37
C VAL A 139 1.67 -19.76 2.50
N GLY A 140 2.49 -19.64 3.55
CA GLY A 140 3.66 -20.51 3.77
C GLY A 140 4.88 -20.17 2.93
N ALA A 141 4.91 -18.99 2.32
CA ALA A 141 6.03 -18.52 1.50
C ALA A 141 7.08 -17.77 2.35
N GLN A 142 8.32 -17.78 1.85
CA GLN A 142 9.43 -17.02 2.42
C GLN A 142 9.48 -15.63 1.78
N PHE A 143 9.47 -14.57 2.62
CA PHE A 143 9.69 -13.20 2.16
C PHE A 143 11.18 -12.92 2.01
N VAL A 144 11.61 -12.52 0.82
CA VAL A 144 13.00 -12.17 0.48
C VAL A 144 13.08 -10.65 0.30
N ALA A 145 13.73 -9.97 1.24
CA ALA A 145 13.87 -8.51 1.20
C ALA A 145 15.07 -8.12 0.35
N VAL A 146 14.86 -7.29 -0.68
CA VAL A 146 15.90 -6.74 -1.53
C VAL A 146 15.97 -5.24 -1.32
N PRO A 147 17.11 -4.66 -0.90
CA PRO A 147 17.27 -3.23 -0.74
C PRO A 147 17.05 -2.46 -2.04
N SER A 148 16.41 -1.30 -1.95
CA SER A 148 16.48 -0.28 -3.00
C SER A 148 17.84 0.39 -3.01
N ARG A 149 18.11 1.22 -4.02
CA ARG A 149 19.25 2.13 -4.01
C ARG A 149 19.04 3.26 -2.98
N GLU A 150 20.05 4.07 -2.75
CA GLU A 150 20.01 5.15 -1.76
C GLU A 150 18.93 6.21 -2.12
N ASP A 151 18.72 6.47 -3.41
CA ASP A 151 17.68 7.35 -3.94
C ASP A 151 16.28 6.69 -3.99
N MET A 152 16.11 5.53 -3.38
CA MET A 152 14.90 4.71 -3.36
C MET A 152 14.51 4.10 -4.71
N SER A 153 15.32 4.22 -5.76
CA SER A 153 15.13 3.55 -7.04
C SER A 153 15.39 2.03 -6.91
N LEU A 154 14.91 1.25 -7.90
CA LEU A 154 15.09 -0.19 -7.91
C LEU A 154 16.57 -0.58 -8.09
N ASP A 155 17.12 -1.39 -7.20
CA ASP A 155 18.40 -2.08 -7.42
C ASP A 155 18.17 -3.32 -8.29
N LEU A 156 18.21 -3.13 -9.61
CA LEU A 156 17.99 -4.21 -10.56
C LEU A 156 19.01 -5.34 -10.42
N ASP A 157 20.26 -5.02 -10.11
CA ASP A 157 21.31 -6.03 -9.88
C ASP A 157 21.04 -6.83 -8.59
N GLY A 158 20.55 -6.16 -7.55
CA GLY A 158 20.11 -6.80 -6.31
C GLY A 158 18.93 -7.73 -6.53
N ILE A 159 17.95 -7.30 -7.33
CA ILE A 159 16.79 -8.11 -7.72
C ILE A 159 17.25 -9.33 -8.53
N GLU A 160 18.15 -9.15 -9.50
CA GLU A 160 18.66 -10.26 -10.31
C GLU A 160 19.35 -11.34 -9.45
N ARG A 161 20.19 -10.92 -8.50
CA ARG A 161 20.83 -11.85 -7.54
C ARG A 161 19.84 -12.61 -6.66
N ALA A 162 18.70 -12.00 -6.33
CA ALA A 162 17.66 -12.60 -5.49
C ALA A 162 16.73 -13.55 -6.25
N LEU A 163 16.68 -13.47 -7.59
CA LEU A 163 15.84 -14.33 -8.43
C LEU A 163 16.39 -15.76 -8.47
N GLY A 164 15.76 -16.68 -7.74
CA GLY A 164 16.09 -18.08 -7.64
C GLY A 164 15.04 -19.02 -8.23
N GLU A 165 15.31 -20.33 -8.19
CA GLU A 165 14.39 -21.38 -8.68
C GLU A 165 13.07 -21.43 -7.90
N ARG A 166 13.06 -20.96 -6.64
CA ARG A 166 11.86 -20.91 -5.81
C ARG A 166 11.12 -19.58 -5.86
N THR A 167 11.64 -18.59 -6.58
CA THR A 167 10.98 -17.28 -6.67
C THR A 167 9.69 -17.40 -7.47
N ALA A 168 8.54 -17.24 -6.81
CA ALA A 168 7.20 -17.30 -7.42
C ALA A 168 6.62 -15.93 -7.72
N ALA A 169 6.92 -14.92 -6.88
CA ALA A 169 6.39 -13.59 -7.04
C ALA A 169 7.39 -12.50 -6.62
N LEU A 170 7.19 -11.30 -7.17
CA LEU A 170 7.83 -10.06 -6.72
C LEU A 170 6.73 -9.05 -6.40
N ILE A 171 6.74 -8.50 -5.18
CA ILE A 171 5.83 -7.43 -4.77
C ILE A 171 6.48 -6.09 -5.05
N LEU A 172 5.81 -5.27 -5.85
CA LEU A 172 6.21 -3.90 -6.17
C LEU A 172 5.13 -2.92 -5.71
N ASN A 173 5.47 -2.01 -4.82
CA ASN A 173 4.58 -0.92 -4.41
C ASN A 173 5.02 0.39 -5.07
N THR A 174 4.17 0.95 -5.92
CA THR A 174 4.46 2.20 -6.64
C THR A 174 3.21 3.06 -6.85
N PRO A 175 3.23 4.35 -6.44
CA PRO A 175 4.21 4.99 -5.57
C PRO A 175 4.41 4.23 -4.26
N ASN A 176 5.66 4.19 -3.78
CA ASN A 176 6.04 3.37 -2.65
C ASN A 176 5.57 3.96 -1.30
N ASN A 177 5.10 3.11 -0.43
CA ASN A 177 4.95 3.38 0.98
C ASN A 177 6.09 2.65 1.73
N PRO A 178 7.06 3.36 2.32
CA PRO A 178 6.97 4.76 2.81
C PRO A 178 7.69 5.82 1.97
N SER A 179 8.55 5.45 1.01
CA SER A 179 9.51 6.38 0.40
C SER A 179 8.88 7.45 -0.51
N GLY A 180 7.67 7.21 -1.02
CA GLY A 180 7.05 8.08 -2.01
C GLY A 180 7.66 7.96 -3.42
N HIS A 181 8.63 7.06 -3.63
CA HIS A 181 9.22 6.83 -4.96
C HIS A 181 8.19 6.30 -5.94
N ALA A 182 8.06 6.93 -7.08
CA ALA A 182 7.25 6.49 -8.21
C ALA A 182 8.18 5.83 -9.24
N VAL A 183 8.05 4.51 -9.40
CA VAL A 183 8.88 3.74 -10.33
C VAL A 183 8.76 4.32 -11.73
N THR A 184 9.91 4.60 -12.34
CA THR A 184 10.02 5.17 -13.68
C THR A 184 9.81 4.11 -14.77
N ASP A 185 9.54 4.56 -15.98
CA ASP A 185 9.39 3.68 -17.14
C ASP A 185 10.70 2.88 -17.44
N ALA A 186 11.86 3.49 -17.20
CA ALA A 186 13.16 2.84 -17.35
C ALA A 186 13.36 1.71 -16.32
N GLU A 187 13.04 1.95 -15.05
CA GLU A 187 13.09 0.95 -13.99
C GLU A 187 12.13 -0.20 -14.28
N MET A 188 10.89 0.12 -14.71
CA MET A 188 9.88 -0.89 -15.04
C MET A 188 10.31 -1.77 -16.21
N ARG A 189 10.89 -1.18 -17.28
CA ARG A 189 11.47 -1.96 -18.39
C ARG A 189 12.62 -2.85 -17.94
N GLY A 190 13.50 -2.33 -17.10
CA GLY A 190 14.61 -3.10 -16.53
C GLY A 190 14.10 -4.30 -15.72
N LEU A 191 13.15 -4.06 -14.82
CA LEU A 191 12.53 -5.13 -14.01
C LEU A 191 11.84 -6.19 -14.91
N ALA A 192 11.02 -5.77 -15.86
CA ALA A 192 10.34 -6.67 -16.80
C ALA A 192 11.35 -7.49 -17.63
N GLY A 193 12.46 -6.88 -18.03
CA GLY A 193 13.57 -7.55 -18.71
C GLY A 193 14.19 -8.67 -17.86
N LEU A 194 14.47 -8.39 -16.57
CA LEU A 194 15.01 -9.39 -15.64
C LEU A 194 14.04 -10.56 -15.42
N LEU A 195 12.76 -10.29 -15.19
CA LEU A 195 11.74 -11.32 -14.96
C LEU A 195 11.56 -12.19 -16.22
N THR A 196 11.60 -11.57 -17.41
CA THR A 196 11.54 -12.29 -18.70
C THR A 196 12.78 -13.15 -18.93
N ALA A 197 13.98 -12.63 -18.65
CA ALA A 197 15.22 -13.38 -18.75
C ALA A 197 15.26 -14.57 -17.78
N HIS A 198 14.80 -14.35 -16.54
CA HIS A 198 14.67 -15.40 -15.55
C HIS A 198 13.75 -16.52 -16.03
N ARG A 199 12.56 -16.19 -16.56
CA ARG A 199 11.62 -17.17 -17.14
C ARG A 199 12.23 -17.97 -18.30
N ARG A 200 12.97 -17.30 -19.18
CA ARG A 200 13.66 -18.00 -20.31
C ARG A 200 14.72 -18.97 -19.82
N ARG A 201 15.46 -18.62 -18.77
CA ARG A 201 16.55 -19.41 -18.22
C ARG A 201 16.05 -20.62 -17.41
N THR A 202 15.00 -20.44 -16.61
CA THR A 202 14.54 -21.42 -15.62
C THR A 202 13.25 -22.14 -16.00
N GLY A 203 12.50 -21.61 -16.97
CA GLY A 203 11.13 -22.03 -17.27
C GLY A 203 10.10 -21.53 -16.26
N ARG A 204 10.53 -20.98 -15.11
CA ARG A 204 9.62 -20.50 -14.06
C ARG A 204 9.18 -19.07 -14.31
N ARG A 205 7.87 -18.87 -14.26
CA ARG A 205 7.26 -17.53 -14.32
C ARG A 205 7.24 -16.93 -12.91
N VAL A 206 7.77 -15.74 -12.75
CA VAL A 206 7.63 -14.93 -11.54
C VAL A 206 6.47 -13.96 -11.73
N VAL A 207 5.47 -13.97 -10.85
CA VAL A 207 4.33 -13.05 -10.94
C VAL A 207 4.70 -11.71 -10.34
N LEU A 208 4.56 -10.63 -11.11
CA LEU A 208 4.73 -9.26 -10.62
C LEU A 208 3.42 -8.80 -9.96
N VAL A 209 3.41 -8.79 -8.63
CA VAL A 209 2.26 -8.32 -7.83
C VAL A 209 2.46 -6.85 -7.51
N VAL A 210 1.72 -5.98 -8.18
CA VAL A 210 1.82 -4.54 -8.02
C VAL A 210 0.80 -4.06 -7.00
N ASP A 211 1.27 -3.54 -5.86
CA ASP A 211 0.44 -2.79 -4.93
C ASP A 211 0.30 -1.34 -5.43
N ALA A 212 -0.82 -1.05 -6.09
CA ALA A 212 -1.10 0.19 -6.79
C ALA A 212 -2.07 1.11 -6.02
N VAL A 213 -2.04 1.06 -4.69
CA VAL A 213 -2.93 1.84 -3.80
C VAL A 213 -2.79 3.35 -4.03
N TYR A 214 -1.60 3.82 -4.40
CA TYR A 214 -1.28 5.23 -4.60
C TYR A 214 -1.19 5.63 -6.08
N ARG A 215 -1.57 4.78 -7.02
CA ARG A 215 -1.35 5.01 -8.47
C ARG A 215 -1.89 6.34 -8.99
N ARG A 216 -2.94 6.90 -8.37
CA ARG A 216 -3.52 8.20 -8.70
C ARG A 216 -2.92 9.36 -7.90
N LEU A 217 -2.08 9.06 -6.92
CA LEU A 217 -1.41 10.04 -6.09
C LEU A 217 0.06 10.14 -6.51
N VAL A 218 0.31 10.42 -7.79
CA VAL A 218 1.62 10.72 -8.35
C VAL A 218 1.65 12.20 -8.71
N TYR A 219 2.66 12.91 -8.21
CA TYR A 219 2.73 14.36 -8.32
C TYR A 219 3.59 14.80 -9.49
N PRO A 220 3.14 15.79 -10.29
CA PRO A 220 3.96 16.34 -11.37
C PRO A 220 5.35 16.79 -10.87
N PRO A 221 6.42 16.62 -11.69
CA PRO A 221 6.41 16.16 -13.08
C PRO A 221 6.40 14.64 -13.28
N HIS A 222 6.28 13.86 -12.21
CA HIS A 222 6.23 12.39 -12.29
C HIS A 222 4.87 11.90 -12.81
N ALA A 223 4.88 10.69 -13.38
CA ALA A 223 3.68 10.02 -13.89
C ALA A 223 3.62 8.57 -13.42
N HIS A 224 2.42 8.03 -13.27
CA HIS A 224 2.24 6.62 -12.98
C HIS A 224 2.62 5.76 -14.18
N VAL A 225 3.44 4.74 -13.95
CA VAL A 225 3.79 3.72 -14.94
C VAL A 225 2.97 2.46 -14.69
N ASN A 226 2.14 2.09 -15.67
CA ASN A 226 1.35 0.87 -15.56
C ASN A 226 2.20 -0.35 -15.95
N ALA A 227 2.49 -1.20 -14.99
CA ALA A 227 3.33 -2.39 -15.15
C ALA A 227 2.80 -3.39 -16.19
N MET A 228 1.48 -3.39 -16.45
CA MET A 228 0.88 -4.28 -17.45
C MET A 228 1.38 -3.99 -18.89
N HIS A 229 1.83 -2.76 -19.19
CA HIS A 229 2.44 -2.46 -20.49
C HIS A 229 3.83 -3.06 -20.67
N HIS A 230 4.44 -3.57 -19.60
CA HIS A 230 5.84 -4.01 -19.61
C HIS A 230 6.01 -5.52 -19.38
N TYR A 231 5.09 -6.15 -18.62
CA TYR A 231 5.25 -7.56 -18.24
C TYR A 231 3.91 -8.31 -18.24
N ASP A 232 3.87 -9.43 -18.97
CA ASP A 232 2.68 -10.25 -19.21
C ASP A 232 2.21 -11.07 -17.99
N ALA A 233 3.03 -11.22 -16.96
CA ALA A 233 2.65 -11.89 -15.73
C ALA A 233 2.45 -10.89 -14.57
N THR A 234 1.72 -9.82 -14.85
CA THR A 234 1.40 -8.78 -13.88
C THR A 234 0.02 -8.98 -13.26
N VAL A 235 -0.05 -8.77 -11.95
CA VAL A 235 -1.28 -8.73 -11.17
C VAL A 235 -1.30 -7.42 -10.40
N LEU A 236 -2.40 -6.65 -10.50
CA LEU A 236 -2.53 -5.33 -9.92
C LEU A 236 -3.52 -5.36 -8.75
N ALA A 237 -3.05 -5.04 -7.55
CA ALA A 237 -3.87 -4.85 -6.37
C ALA A 237 -4.21 -3.36 -6.19
N ARG A 238 -5.49 -3.02 -6.31
CA ARG A 238 -6.01 -1.65 -6.28
C ARG A 238 -6.92 -1.44 -5.07
N SER A 239 -6.91 -0.22 -4.53
CA SER A 239 -7.84 0.21 -3.48
C SER A 239 -8.33 1.63 -3.73
N PHE A 240 -9.55 1.93 -3.32
CA PHE A 240 -10.12 3.26 -3.27
C PHE A 240 -9.95 3.93 -1.89
N SER A 241 -9.09 3.35 -1.05
CA SER A 241 -8.86 3.82 0.32
C SER A 241 -8.18 5.17 0.38
N LYS A 242 -7.26 5.48 -0.57
CA LYS A 242 -6.36 6.63 -0.44
C LYS A 242 -6.74 7.81 -1.32
N ASP A 243 -7.25 7.54 -2.49
CA ASP A 243 -7.65 8.56 -3.47
C ASP A 243 -9.11 9.01 -3.31
N LEU A 244 -10.04 8.10 -3.03
CA LEU A 244 -11.45 8.44 -2.82
C LEU A 244 -11.84 8.60 -1.33
N GLY A 245 -10.89 8.49 -0.40
CA GLY A 245 -11.17 8.63 1.03
C GLY A 245 -11.97 7.47 1.65
N LEU A 246 -12.01 6.30 0.98
CA LEU A 246 -12.84 5.15 1.36
C LEU A 246 -12.07 4.10 2.19
N ALA A 247 -11.12 4.51 3.04
CA ALA A 247 -10.27 3.58 3.78
C ALA A 247 -11.07 2.67 4.73
N GLY A 248 -12.10 3.19 5.39
CA GLY A 248 -12.98 2.44 6.29
C GLY A 248 -13.97 1.53 5.56
N GLU A 249 -14.28 1.83 4.31
CA GLU A 249 -15.33 1.17 3.53
C GLU A 249 -14.89 -0.13 2.84
N ARG A 250 -13.60 -0.42 2.87
CA ARG A 250 -13.02 -1.68 2.41
C ARG A 250 -13.39 -2.04 0.98
N ILE A 251 -13.08 -1.22 0.01
CA ILE A 251 -13.35 -1.44 -1.42
C ILE A 251 -12.10 -1.29 -2.28
N GLY A 252 -11.92 -2.23 -3.20
CA GLY A 252 -10.82 -2.30 -4.14
C GLY A 252 -11.02 -3.43 -5.14
N TYR A 253 -9.99 -3.77 -5.88
CA TYR A 253 -10.02 -4.90 -6.80
C TYR A 253 -8.63 -5.49 -7.04
N LEU A 254 -8.62 -6.74 -7.48
CA LEU A 254 -7.50 -7.42 -8.11
C LEU A 254 -7.75 -7.43 -9.61
N ALA A 255 -6.75 -7.04 -10.41
CA ALA A 255 -6.78 -7.21 -11.86
C ALA A 255 -5.59 -8.05 -12.31
N VAL A 256 -5.82 -8.95 -13.26
CA VAL A 256 -4.82 -9.84 -13.83
C VAL A 256 -4.56 -9.44 -15.27
N HIS A 257 -3.29 -9.44 -15.69
CA HIS A 257 -2.92 -9.20 -17.09
C HIS A 257 -3.64 -10.18 -18.02
N PRO A 258 -4.20 -9.75 -19.16
CA PRO A 258 -4.97 -10.63 -20.07
C PRO A 258 -4.23 -11.90 -20.49
N GLU A 259 -2.93 -11.82 -20.78
CA GLU A 259 -2.10 -12.98 -21.14
C GLU A 259 -1.91 -14.00 -20.00
N LEU A 260 -2.14 -13.61 -18.78
CA LEU A 260 -2.11 -14.48 -17.59
C LEU A 260 -3.51 -14.98 -17.22
N CYS A 261 -4.56 -14.28 -17.66
CA CYS A 261 -5.94 -14.44 -17.24
C CYS A 261 -6.70 -15.46 -18.09
N ASP A 262 -6.31 -16.73 -18.04
CA ASP A 262 -7.09 -17.81 -18.64
C ASP A 262 -8.24 -18.28 -17.73
N VAL A 263 -9.08 -19.20 -18.23
CA VAL A 263 -10.24 -19.76 -17.50
C VAL A 263 -9.81 -20.45 -16.19
N GLN A 264 -8.63 -21.08 -16.14
CA GLN A 264 -8.15 -21.74 -14.93
C GLN A 264 -7.72 -20.72 -13.88
N VAL A 265 -7.05 -19.65 -14.29
CA VAL A 265 -6.67 -18.54 -13.40
C VAL A 265 -7.92 -17.86 -12.85
N GLN A 266 -8.94 -17.58 -13.67
CA GLN A 266 -10.20 -16.99 -13.21
C GLN A 266 -10.88 -17.86 -12.15
N ARG A 267 -11.01 -19.17 -12.40
CA ARG A 267 -11.59 -20.14 -11.45
C ARG A 267 -10.74 -20.27 -10.17
N GLY A 268 -9.42 -20.21 -10.30
CA GLY A 268 -8.48 -20.25 -9.19
C GLY A 268 -8.65 -19.04 -8.29
N ILE A 269 -8.74 -17.83 -8.85
CA ILE A 269 -8.97 -16.59 -8.11
C ILE A 269 -10.33 -16.63 -7.40
N GLU A 270 -11.40 -17.04 -8.08
CA GLU A 270 -12.71 -17.18 -7.49
C GLU A 270 -12.74 -18.17 -6.31
N LEU A 271 -12.08 -19.33 -6.47
CA LEU A 271 -11.96 -20.31 -5.40
C LEU A 271 -11.16 -19.76 -4.22
N CYS A 272 -10.00 -19.14 -4.48
CA CYS A 272 -9.13 -18.56 -3.45
C CYS A 272 -9.86 -17.45 -2.67
N GLN A 273 -10.62 -16.60 -3.34
CA GLN A 273 -11.41 -15.54 -2.68
C GLN A 273 -12.44 -16.12 -1.71
N ARG A 274 -13.14 -17.20 -2.09
CA ARG A 274 -14.06 -17.91 -1.20
C ARG A 274 -13.32 -18.59 -0.05
N ALA A 275 -12.21 -19.27 -0.35
CA ALA A 275 -11.41 -19.98 0.65
C ALA A 275 -10.80 -19.06 1.71
N LEU A 276 -10.45 -17.81 1.34
CA LEU A 276 -9.98 -16.78 2.26
C LEU A 276 -11.10 -16.20 3.15
N GLY A 277 -12.37 -16.54 2.88
CA GLY A 277 -13.51 -16.22 3.74
C GLY A 277 -14.13 -14.83 3.54
N PHE A 278 -13.60 -13.98 2.64
CA PHE A 278 -14.18 -12.66 2.35
C PHE A 278 -14.98 -12.60 1.04
N VAL A 279 -15.42 -13.71 0.55
CA VAL A 279 -16.22 -14.03 -0.64
C VAL A 279 -16.48 -12.90 -1.65
N ASN A 280 -16.96 -11.73 -1.20
CA ASN A 280 -17.28 -10.56 -2.01
C ASN A 280 -16.81 -9.27 -1.35
N ALA A 281 -16.50 -8.26 -2.17
CA ALA A 281 -16.46 -6.88 -1.68
C ALA A 281 -17.87 -6.39 -1.30
N PRO A 282 -18.01 -5.43 -0.36
CA PRO A 282 -19.31 -4.94 0.10
C PRO A 282 -20.20 -4.44 -1.03
N ALA A 283 -21.44 -4.94 -1.11
CA ALA A 283 -22.38 -4.64 -2.19
C ALA A 283 -22.68 -3.14 -2.33
N THR A 284 -22.87 -2.44 -1.21
CA THR A 284 -23.15 -1.00 -1.21
C THR A 284 -21.96 -0.21 -1.77
N MET A 285 -20.72 -0.61 -1.45
CA MET A 285 -19.54 0.04 -1.96
C MET A 285 -19.32 -0.20 -3.45
N GLN A 286 -19.61 -1.39 -3.96
CA GLN A 286 -19.60 -1.63 -5.40
C GLN A 286 -20.63 -0.77 -6.13
N ARG A 287 -21.82 -0.61 -5.56
CA ARG A 287 -22.87 0.26 -6.12
C ARG A 287 -22.48 1.74 -6.04
N LEU A 288 -21.85 2.19 -4.93
CA LEU A 288 -21.30 3.53 -4.82
C LEU A 288 -20.38 3.83 -6.00
N LEU A 289 -19.45 2.90 -6.32
CA LEU A 289 -18.54 3.08 -7.45
C LEU A 289 -19.26 3.27 -8.78
N LEU A 290 -20.41 2.63 -8.98
CA LEU A 290 -21.25 2.80 -10.18
C LEU A 290 -21.99 4.15 -10.21
N GLN A 291 -22.24 4.76 -9.04
CA GLN A 291 -22.90 6.07 -8.93
C GLN A 291 -21.95 7.26 -9.13
N LEU A 292 -20.64 7.02 -9.17
CA LEU A 292 -19.65 8.06 -9.48
C LEU A 292 -19.52 8.23 -10.99
N ASP A 293 -19.48 9.46 -11.47
CA ASP A 293 -19.25 9.75 -12.89
C ASP A 293 -17.83 9.37 -13.32
N SER A 294 -16.85 9.66 -12.45
CA SER A 294 -15.45 9.31 -12.63
C SER A 294 -14.85 8.78 -11.34
N TRP A 295 -13.81 7.94 -11.47
CA TRP A 295 -12.94 7.51 -10.35
C TRP A 295 -11.65 8.31 -10.27
N GLU A 296 -11.51 9.34 -11.11
CA GLU A 296 -10.36 10.26 -11.04
C GLU A 296 -10.38 11.06 -9.75
N VAL A 297 -9.21 11.49 -9.32
CA VAL A 297 -9.02 12.26 -8.09
C VAL A 297 -8.44 13.63 -8.42
N ASP A 298 -8.92 14.64 -7.72
CA ASP A 298 -8.26 15.94 -7.71
C ASP A 298 -6.97 15.84 -6.88
N LEU A 299 -5.82 15.97 -7.56
CA LEU A 299 -4.52 15.92 -6.94
C LEU A 299 -4.14 17.19 -6.18
N GLN A 300 -4.79 18.32 -6.49
CA GLN A 300 -4.40 19.63 -5.95
C GLN A 300 -4.41 19.65 -4.40
N PRO A 301 -5.44 19.16 -3.70
CA PRO A 301 -5.45 19.15 -2.24
C PRO A 301 -4.32 18.30 -1.62
N PHE A 302 -3.95 17.20 -2.25
CA PHE A 302 -2.84 16.35 -1.81
C PHE A 302 -1.49 17.03 -2.04
N GLN A 303 -1.32 17.64 -3.20
CA GLN A 303 -0.11 18.37 -3.57
C GLN A 303 0.13 19.56 -2.64
N GLU A 304 -0.91 20.33 -2.34
CA GLU A 304 -0.84 21.44 -1.39
C GLU A 304 -0.42 20.99 0.02
N ARG A 305 -0.94 19.84 0.49
CA ARG A 305 -0.55 19.25 1.77
C ARG A 305 0.91 18.79 1.77
N ARG A 306 1.34 18.12 0.70
CA ARG A 306 2.73 17.71 0.50
C ARG A 306 3.67 18.92 0.55
N ASP A 307 3.38 19.92 -0.27
CA ASP A 307 4.24 21.10 -0.43
C ASP A 307 4.30 21.92 0.87
N HIS A 308 3.18 22.00 1.59
CA HIS A 308 3.14 22.60 2.92
C HIS A 308 4.03 21.85 3.91
N ALA A 309 3.92 20.52 3.99
CA ALA A 309 4.71 19.73 4.92
C ALA A 309 6.23 19.77 4.60
N VAL A 310 6.58 19.71 3.31
CA VAL A 310 7.99 19.86 2.87
C VAL A 310 8.53 21.25 3.21
N ARG A 311 7.75 22.31 3.00
CA ARG A 311 8.14 23.67 3.36
C ARG A 311 8.36 23.81 4.86
N CYS A 312 7.40 23.39 5.70
CA CYS A 312 7.55 23.43 7.15
C CYS A 312 8.79 22.67 7.63
N ALA A 313 9.03 21.46 7.09
CA ALA A 313 10.21 20.70 7.45
C ALA A 313 11.52 21.45 7.13
N ARG A 314 11.61 22.06 5.95
CA ARG A 314 12.80 22.82 5.50
C ARG A 314 12.99 24.13 6.27
N GLU A 315 11.91 24.82 6.62
CA GLU A 315 11.94 26.02 7.48
C GLU A 315 12.51 25.70 8.87
N GLU A 316 12.27 24.50 9.38
CA GLU A 316 12.83 23.98 10.63
C GLU A 316 14.23 23.33 10.46
N GLY A 317 14.83 23.41 9.28
CA GLY A 317 16.16 22.88 9.00
C GLY A 317 16.23 21.36 8.86
N LEU A 318 15.09 20.68 8.68
CA LEU A 318 15.03 19.24 8.47
C LEU A 318 15.29 18.90 6.99
N ASP A 319 16.16 17.90 6.77
CA ASP A 319 16.49 17.40 5.42
C ASP A 319 15.41 16.41 4.96
N VAL A 320 14.55 16.86 4.05
CA VAL A 320 13.48 16.05 3.47
C VAL A 320 13.37 16.26 1.97
N ASP A 321 13.26 15.16 1.26
CA ASP A 321 12.89 15.14 -0.15
C ASP A 321 11.37 15.24 -0.32
N ALA A 322 10.94 15.96 -1.35
CA ALA A 322 9.55 15.97 -1.72
C ALA A 322 9.18 14.62 -2.34
N PRO A 323 8.20 13.89 -1.79
CA PRO A 323 7.81 12.60 -2.35
C PRO A 323 7.21 12.77 -3.74
N GLN A 324 7.56 11.84 -4.64
CA GLN A 324 7.05 11.79 -6.01
C GLN A 324 5.57 11.33 -6.06
N GLY A 325 5.13 10.62 -5.02
CA GLY A 325 3.75 10.16 -4.89
C GLY A 325 3.42 9.68 -3.48
N GLY A 326 2.19 9.20 -3.30
CA GLY A 326 1.72 8.69 -2.01
C GLY A 326 1.34 9.78 -1.01
N LEU A 327 1.44 9.48 0.28
CA LEU A 327 0.95 10.32 1.38
C LEU A 327 2.02 10.63 2.44
N TYR A 328 3.31 10.30 2.18
CA TYR A 328 4.31 10.28 3.23
C TYR A 328 5.56 11.06 2.88
N LEU A 329 6.12 11.71 3.89
CA LEU A 329 7.53 12.09 3.94
C LEU A 329 8.32 10.93 4.51
N TRP A 330 9.46 10.62 3.91
CA TRP A 330 10.39 9.59 4.33
C TRP A 330 11.71 10.24 4.73
N MET A 331 11.86 10.49 6.01
CA MET A 331 12.96 11.27 6.56
C MET A 331 14.04 10.35 7.14
N ARG A 332 15.31 10.66 6.89
CA ARG A 332 16.42 10.06 7.65
C ARG A 332 16.35 10.54 9.09
N SER A 333 16.45 9.62 10.03
CA SER A 333 16.57 9.97 11.45
C SER A 333 17.86 10.74 11.68
N PRO A 334 17.85 11.84 12.42
CA PRO A 334 19.09 12.50 12.84
C PRO A 334 19.90 11.65 13.84
N TRP A 335 19.26 10.68 14.45
CA TRP A 335 19.89 9.64 15.26
C TRP A 335 20.10 8.37 14.42
N GLU A 336 21.12 7.56 14.71
CA GLU A 336 21.33 6.30 14.00
C GLU A 336 20.16 5.32 14.20
N ASP A 337 19.52 5.36 15.38
CA ASP A 337 18.34 4.57 15.73
C ASP A 337 17.05 5.39 15.53
N GLY A 338 16.37 5.17 14.40
CA GLY A 338 15.07 5.80 14.11
C GLY A 338 13.94 5.34 15.03
N LEU A 339 14.06 4.18 15.70
CA LEU A 339 13.07 3.74 16.69
C LEU A 339 13.23 4.55 17.98
N ALA A 340 14.45 4.70 18.49
CA ALA A 340 14.72 5.55 19.65
C ALA A 340 14.31 7.00 19.38
N PHE A 341 14.57 7.50 18.18
CA PHE A 341 14.11 8.83 17.76
C PHE A 341 12.58 8.94 17.77
N ALA A 342 11.85 7.98 17.21
CA ALA A 342 10.38 7.97 17.22
C ALA A 342 9.80 7.89 18.65
N GLN A 343 10.47 7.19 19.57
CA GLN A 343 10.08 7.13 20.98
C GLN A 343 10.28 8.49 21.68
N ALA A 344 11.43 9.15 21.46
CA ALA A 344 11.67 10.49 21.99
C ALA A 344 10.67 11.53 21.43
N LEU A 345 10.27 11.41 20.17
CA LEU A 345 9.20 12.21 19.59
C LEU A 345 7.86 11.98 20.27
N ALA A 346 7.53 10.74 20.62
CA ALA A 346 6.30 10.42 21.35
C ALA A 346 6.25 11.08 22.74
N GLU A 347 7.38 11.23 23.46
CA GLU A 347 7.48 11.98 24.70
C GLU A 347 7.20 13.48 24.49
N LYS A 348 7.43 13.99 23.29
CA LYS A 348 7.08 15.36 22.85
C LYS A 348 5.71 15.42 22.16
N LEU A 349 4.86 14.41 22.31
CA LEU A 349 3.52 14.32 21.74
C LEU A 349 3.50 14.38 20.21
N VAL A 350 4.54 13.86 19.56
CA VAL A 350 4.62 13.68 18.11
C VAL A 350 4.68 12.18 17.80
N ILE A 351 3.73 11.67 17.04
CA ILE A 351 3.66 10.26 16.68
C ILE A 351 4.04 10.08 15.21
N VAL A 352 5.10 9.33 14.96
CA VAL A 352 5.60 8.96 13.64
C VAL A 352 5.77 7.44 13.53
N ALA A 353 5.86 6.90 12.33
CA ALA A 353 6.14 5.49 12.16
C ALA A 353 7.66 5.26 12.00
N PRO A 354 8.29 4.44 12.88
CA PRO A 354 9.73 4.18 12.80
C PRO A 354 10.07 3.33 11.58
N GLY A 355 11.22 3.58 10.98
CA GLY A 355 11.67 2.97 9.74
C GLY A 355 11.91 1.46 9.83
N VAL A 356 12.16 0.94 11.04
CA VAL A 356 12.25 -0.51 11.29
C VAL A 356 10.96 -1.25 10.85
N ALA A 357 9.81 -0.58 10.88
CA ALA A 357 8.54 -1.14 10.38
C ALA A 357 8.55 -1.42 8.87
N PHE A 358 9.48 -0.81 8.15
CA PHE A 358 9.60 -0.86 6.69
C PHE A 358 10.92 -1.46 6.21
N GLY A 359 11.74 -1.98 7.15
CA GLY A 359 13.04 -2.59 6.85
C GLY A 359 14.22 -1.61 6.77
N MET A 360 14.05 -0.33 7.11
CA MET A 360 15.11 0.70 7.15
C MET A 360 15.12 1.39 8.53
N PRO A 361 15.87 0.86 9.51
CA PRO A 361 15.81 1.31 10.90
C PRO A 361 16.31 2.73 11.15
N ASP A 362 17.09 3.29 10.24
CA ASP A 362 17.69 4.63 10.30
C ASP A 362 16.73 5.76 9.83
N ARG A 363 15.43 5.47 9.64
CA ARG A 363 14.46 6.42 9.10
C ARG A 363 13.17 6.49 9.92
N VAL A 364 12.36 7.51 9.61
CA VAL A 364 10.99 7.68 10.11
C VAL A 364 10.06 8.11 8.98
N ARG A 365 8.81 7.65 9.06
CA ARG A 365 7.75 8.00 8.12
C ARG A 365 6.73 8.93 8.77
N LEU A 366 6.39 10.03 8.08
CA LEU A 366 5.41 11.01 8.48
C LEU A 366 4.30 11.12 7.42
N CYS A 367 3.03 11.10 7.84
CA CYS A 367 1.89 11.31 6.95
C CYS A 367 1.61 12.81 6.81
N PHE A 368 1.76 13.36 5.61
CA PHE A 368 1.56 14.80 5.35
C PHE A 368 0.08 15.19 5.14
N THR A 369 -0.84 14.23 5.07
CA THR A 369 -2.28 14.50 4.99
C THR A 369 -2.93 14.79 6.36
N ALA A 370 -2.16 14.70 7.44
CA ALA A 370 -2.59 15.17 8.76
C ALA A 370 -3.04 16.66 8.73
N PRO A 371 -3.85 17.13 9.69
CA PRO A 371 -4.22 18.54 9.77
C PRO A 371 -3.00 19.47 9.74
N ARG A 372 -3.08 20.58 9.00
CA ARG A 372 -1.95 21.52 8.86
C ARG A 372 -1.33 21.95 10.20
N PRO A 373 -2.13 22.34 11.25
CA PRO A 373 -1.55 22.68 12.55
C PRO A 373 -0.77 21.54 13.20
N ALA A 374 -1.23 20.29 13.02
CA ALA A 374 -0.52 19.12 13.54
C ALA A 374 0.82 18.91 12.81
N VAL A 375 0.86 19.15 11.49
CA VAL A 375 2.11 19.08 10.70
C VAL A 375 3.09 20.16 11.15
N GLU A 376 2.66 21.41 11.29
CA GLU A 376 3.48 22.54 11.77
C GLU A 376 4.06 22.24 13.16
N THR A 377 3.21 21.84 14.10
CA THR A 377 3.62 21.45 15.45
C THR A 377 4.60 20.29 15.45
N ALA A 378 4.36 19.27 14.58
CA ALA A 378 5.25 18.14 14.47
C ALA A 378 6.64 18.55 13.97
N MET A 379 6.73 19.38 12.91
CA MET A 379 8.03 19.77 12.35
C MET A 379 8.87 20.57 13.35
N ALA A 380 8.28 21.51 14.07
CA ALA A 380 8.96 22.25 15.13
C ALA A 380 9.49 21.32 16.24
N ARG A 381 8.67 20.40 16.74
CA ARG A 381 9.09 19.45 17.79
C ARG A 381 10.11 18.42 17.28
N ILE A 382 10.03 18.01 16.02
CA ILE A 382 11.04 17.14 15.38
C ILE A 382 12.38 17.87 15.35
N ALA A 383 12.43 19.14 14.98
CA ALA A 383 13.65 19.93 14.98
C ALA A 383 14.26 20.07 16.41
N GLU A 384 13.42 20.32 17.42
CA GLU A 384 13.85 20.36 18.82
C GLU A 384 14.52 19.02 19.24
N VAL A 385 13.87 17.89 18.96
CA VAL A 385 14.40 16.57 19.32
C VAL A 385 15.63 16.22 18.48
N SER A 386 15.68 16.65 17.22
CA SER A 386 16.85 16.46 16.34
C SER A 386 18.11 17.15 16.88
N ALA A 387 17.96 18.29 17.55
CA ALA A 387 19.07 19.02 18.17
C ALA A 387 19.61 18.35 19.45
N LEU A 388 18.86 17.40 20.02
CA LEU A 388 19.31 16.64 21.20
C LEU A 388 20.30 15.57 20.73
N THR A 389 21.54 15.66 21.19
CA THR A 389 22.49 14.55 20.96
C THR A 389 22.08 13.40 21.86
N LEU A 390 22.01 12.17 21.31
CA LEU A 390 21.95 10.97 22.15
C LEU A 390 23.17 11.03 23.07
N THR A 391 22.98 11.39 24.32
CA THR A 391 24.00 11.17 25.36
C THR A 391 24.07 9.65 25.54
N ALA A 392 25.19 9.08 25.11
CA ALA A 392 25.54 7.67 25.19
C ALA A 392 25.48 7.14 26.64
#